data_a6d15d602c7225b6f6892fd90e99ce6c
#
_entry.id   a6d15d602c7225b6f6892fd90e99ce6c
#
_cell.length_a   1.000
_cell.length_b   1.000
_cell.length_c   1.000
_cell.angle_alpha   90.00
_cell.angle_beta   90.00
_cell.angle_gamma   90.00
#
_symmetry.space_group_name_H-M   'P 1'
#
loop_
_entity.id
_entity.type
_entity.pdbx_description
1 polymer ?
#
loop_
_entity_poly.entity_id
_entity_poly.type
_entity_poly.pdbx_seq_one_letter_code
_entity_poly.pdbx_strand_id
1 'polypeptide(L)'
;GIAVILVLLCVTGFVFWLRPKRKCLLKTSFQLHKRVGRYTIILTLLIVFTGWCLRPPVMIALALSKIPPLPGTTLDSLNPWHDKLRMIRYDETCHDWLLSTSEGFYSVNLKHGNVKKIEAEPPVSVMGLNVLQKDKTGKWYCGSFSGLYVWDRQNGTSTDYFTGKPAPEQSGAPFGKKAIAGMSQDFSVPVVAEYYDGTTFAPQPATMNHLPMSLWNVALEVHSGRIFIGSIATYVFIFFMGLIAIWCLWSGWLVV
;
A
#
# COMPACT_ATOMS: atom_id res chain seq x y z
N GLY A 1 2.40 22.89 -5.12
CA GLY A 1 3.68 22.42 -5.65
C GLY A 1 3.54 21.73 -6.99
N ILE A 2 4.05 20.52 -7.11
CA ILE A 2 4.20 19.79 -8.40
C ILE A 2 2.88 19.57 -9.14
N ALA A 3 1.78 19.31 -8.44
CA ALA A 3 0.47 19.17 -9.09
C ALA A 3 0.09 20.43 -9.91
N VAL A 4 0.37 21.63 -9.39
CA VAL A 4 0.12 22.89 -10.10
C VAL A 4 1.00 22.99 -11.35
N ILE A 5 2.27 22.58 -11.26
CA ILE A 5 3.20 22.54 -12.39
C ILE A 5 2.70 21.58 -13.47
N LEU A 6 2.27 20.38 -13.11
CA LEU A 6 1.72 19.40 -14.04
C LEU A 6 0.44 19.89 -14.71
N VAL A 7 -0.48 20.49 -13.95
CA VAL A 7 -1.69 21.10 -14.53
C VAL A 7 -1.32 22.20 -15.51
N LEU A 8 -0.38 23.07 -15.17
CA LEU A 8 0.07 24.15 -16.05
C LEU A 8 0.71 23.60 -17.34
N LEU A 9 1.53 22.56 -17.24
CA LEU A 9 2.12 21.89 -18.40
C LEU A 9 1.05 21.21 -19.27
N CYS A 10 0.06 20.55 -18.65
CA CYS A 10 -1.06 19.96 -19.38
C CYS A 10 -1.90 21.01 -20.10
N VAL A 11 -2.27 22.10 -19.42
CA VAL A 11 -3.06 23.19 -20.02
C VAL A 11 -2.33 23.84 -21.18
N THR A 12 -1.04 24.15 -21.00
CA THR A 12 -0.23 24.76 -22.06
C THR A 12 -0.03 23.79 -23.23
N GLY A 13 0.20 22.50 -22.96
CA GLY A 13 0.28 21.45 -23.98
C GLY A 13 -1.03 21.28 -24.75
N PHE A 14 -2.17 21.33 -24.06
CA PHE A 14 -3.49 21.27 -24.68
C PHE A 14 -3.76 22.47 -25.60
N VAL A 15 -3.34 23.68 -25.22
CA VAL A 15 -3.40 24.88 -26.10
C VAL A 15 -2.60 24.65 -27.38
N PHE A 16 -1.44 23.97 -27.33
CA PHE A 16 -0.71 23.61 -28.54
C PHE A 16 -1.48 22.66 -29.44
N TRP A 17 -2.07 21.63 -28.85
CA TRP A 17 -2.80 20.63 -29.60
C TRP A 17 -3.99 21.21 -30.34
N LEU A 18 -4.73 22.13 -29.71
CA LEU A 18 -5.86 22.83 -30.31
C LEU A 18 -5.47 23.80 -31.43
N ARG A 19 -4.20 24.20 -31.53
CA ARG A 19 -3.69 25.16 -32.53
C ARG A 19 -4.59 26.40 -32.72
N PRO A 20 -4.83 27.21 -31.69
CA PRO A 20 -5.73 28.35 -31.77
C PRO A 20 -5.27 29.32 -32.85
N LYS A 21 -6.20 29.96 -33.58
CA LYS A 21 -5.93 30.95 -34.64
C LYS A 21 -5.17 32.19 -34.12
N ARG A 22 -5.23 32.45 -32.81
CA ARG A 22 -4.51 33.57 -32.16
C ARG A 22 -3.04 33.20 -31.96
N LYS A 23 -2.19 33.65 -32.91
CA LYS A 23 -0.72 33.40 -32.89
C LYS A 23 -0.03 33.85 -31.60
N CYS A 24 -0.51 34.95 -30.96
CA CYS A 24 0.02 35.42 -29.68
C CYS A 24 -0.18 34.43 -28.56
N LEU A 25 -1.38 33.86 -28.40
CA LEU A 25 -1.69 32.85 -27.36
C LEU A 25 -0.82 31.59 -27.55
N LEU A 26 -0.67 31.13 -28.78
CA LEU A 26 0.16 29.99 -29.11
C LEU A 26 1.62 30.21 -28.73
N LYS A 27 2.19 31.39 -29.09
CA LYS A 27 3.57 31.74 -28.76
C LYS A 27 3.82 31.86 -27.26
N THR A 28 2.89 32.49 -26.53
CA THR A 28 2.99 32.64 -25.07
C THR A 28 2.89 31.28 -24.37
N SER A 29 1.95 30.43 -24.77
CA SER A 29 1.81 29.09 -24.22
C SER A 29 3.05 28.24 -24.49
N PHE A 30 3.64 28.34 -25.68
CA PHE A 30 4.91 27.66 -26.02
C PHE A 30 6.05 28.10 -25.12
N GLN A 31 6.26 29.39 -24.99
CA GLN A 31 7.35 29.91 -24.16
C GLN A 31 7.19 29.54 -22.70
N LEU A 32 5.96 29.58 -22.19
CA LEU A 32 5.66 29.18 -20.81
C LEU A 32 5.90 27.69 -20.60
N HIS A 33 5.35 26.84 -21.48
CA HIS A 33 5.56 25.38 -21.43
C HIS A 33 7.04 25.02 -21.47
N LYS A 34 7.78 25.58 -22.43
CA LYS A 34 9.23 25.37 -22.56
C LYS A 34 10.00 25.80 -21.30
N ARG A 35 9.69 26.98 -20.75
CA ARG A 35 10.37 27.52 -19.56
C ARG A 35 10.08 26.67 -18.33
N VAL A 36 8.81 26.42 -18.04
CA VAL A 36 8.38 25.63 -16.87
C VAL A 36 8.91 24.19 -16.99
N GLY A 37 8.73 23.56 -18.16
CA GLY A 37 9.22 22.22 -18.41
C GLY A 37 10.72 22.08 -18.17
N ARG A 38 11.53 22.99 -18.72
CA ARG A 38 13.00 22.96 -18.58
C ARG A 38 13.46 23.03 -17.12
N TYR A 39 12.87 23.90 -16.32
CA TYR A 39 13.29 24.05 -14.92
C TYR A 39 12.72 23.00 -13.97
N THR A 40 11.65 22.33 -14.36
CA THR A 40 10.96 21.37 -13.47
C THR A 40 11.10 19.92 -13.90
N ILE A 41 11.74 19.63 -15.05
CA ILE A 41 11.76 18.29 -15.66
C ILE A 41 12.30 17.21 -14.71
N ILE A 42 13.41 17.48 -14.03
CA ILE A 42 14.05 16.51 -13.12
C ILE A 42 13.10 16.18 -11.96
N LEU A 43 12.54 17.23 -11.35
CA LEU A 43 11.62 17.06 -10.22
C LEU A 43 10.31 16.38 -10.64
N THR A 44 9.80 16.73 -11.81
CA THR A 44 8.57 16.13 -12.36
C THR A 44 8.79 14.65 -12.71
N LEU A 45 9.91 14.31 -13.36
CA LEU A 45 10.29 12.93 -13.64
C LEU A 45 10.45 12.11 -12.35
N LEU A 46 11.12 12.66 -11.35
CA LEU A 46 11.29 12.01 -10.06
C LEU A 46 9.93 11.65 -9.42
N ILE A 47 9.00 12.61 -9.39
CA ILE A 47 7.68 12.38 -8.77
C ILE A 47 6.82 11.43 -9.59
N VAL A 48 6.85 11.52 -10.93
CA VAL A 48 6.09 10.59 -11.78
C VAL A 48 6.65 9.18 -11.65
N PHE A 49 7.97 9.03 -11.70
CA PHE A 49 8.63 7.73 -11.54
C PHE A 49 8.36 7.12 -10.17
N THR A 50 8.56 7.86 -9.08
CA THR A 50 8.29 7.36 -7.74
C THR A 50 6.80 7.09 -7.52
N GLY A 51 5.90 7.92 -8.06
CA GLY A 51 4.46 7.67 -8.03
C GLY A 51 4.06 6.39 -8.76
N TRP A 52 4.69 6.09 -9.89
CA TRP A 52 4.52 4.83 -10.59
C TRP A 52 5.03 3.64 -9.78
N CYS A 53 6.19 3.77 -9.14
CA CYS A 53 6.74 2.76 -8.25
C CYS A 53 5.85 2.44 -7.04
N LEU A 54 5.03 3.38 -6.58
CA LEU A 54 4.09 3.19 -5.47
C LEU A 54 2.78 2.49 -5.85
N ARG A 55 2.66 2.00 -7.09
CA ARG A 55 1.45 1.31 -7.57
C ARG A 55 1.77 -0.09 -8.09
N PRO A 56 0.84 -1.07 -7.89
CA PRO A 56 0.97 -2.37 -8.52
C PRO A 56 1.01 -2.25 -10.07
N PRO A 57 1.76 -3.10 -10.77
CA PRO A 57 2.52 -4.24 -10.25
C PRO A 57 3.93 -3.90 -9.74
N VAL A 58 4.47 -2.71 -10.05
CA VAL A 58 5.86 -2.32 -9.71
C VAL A 58 6.06 -2.31 -8.19
N MET A 59 5.09 -1.77 -7.44
CA MET A 59 5.12 -1.73 -5.98
C MET A 59 5.37 -3.11 -5.36
N ILE A 60 4.81 -4.18 -5.95
CA ILE A 60 4.95 -5.55 -5.40
C ILE A 60 6.41 -5.99 -5.43
N ALA A 61 7.08 -5.78 -6.56
CA ALA A 61 8.49 -6.13 -6.71
C ALA A 61 9.37 -5.31 -5.76
N LEU A 62 9.08 -4.02 -5.62
CA LEU A 62 9.82 -3.13 -4.72
C LEU A 62 9.60 -3.46 -3.24
N ALA A 63 8.37 -3.80 -2.84
CA ALA A 63 8.05 -4.17 -1.46
C ALA A 63 8.75 -5.45 -1.00
N LEU A 64 9.08 -6.35 -1.92
CA LEU A 64 9.84 -7.57 -1.64
C LEU A 64 11.36 -7.32 -1.61
N SER A 65 11.83 -6.21 -2.15
CA SER A 65 13.25 -5.86 -2.22
C SER A 65 13.66 -5.08 -0.98
N LYS A 66 14.77 -5.46 -0.35
CA LYS A 66 15.29 -4.80 0.87
C LYS A 66 16.68 -4.22 0.59
N ILE A 67 16.88 -3.00 1.05
CA ILE A 67 18.18 -2.32 1.01
C ILE A 67 18.51 -1.80 2.42
N PRO A 68 19.79 -1.61 2.77
CA PRO A 68 20.16 -0.96 4.02
C PRO A 68 19.62 0.48 4.07
N PRO A 69 19.43 1.04 5.28
CA PRO A 69 19.03 2.44 5.44
C PRO A 69 19.98 3.37 4.68
N LEU A 70 19.41 4.40 4.05
CA LEU A 70 20.20 5.38 3.28
C LEU A 70 20.79 6.40 4.24
N PRO A 71 22.13 6.49 4.38
CA PRO A 71 22.79 7.40 5.31
C PRO A 71 22.40 8.87 5.06
N GLY A 72 22.20 9.62 6.14
CA GLY A 72 21.86 11.04 6.09
C GLY A 72 20.42 11.36 5.66
N THR A 73 19.55 10.36 5.62
CA THR A 73 18.12 10.53 5.36
C THR A 73 17.29 10.27 6.61
N THR A 74 16.00 10.58 6.56
CA THR A 74 15.05 10.23 7.63
C THR A 74 14.91 8.72 7.83
N LEU A 75 15.36 7.91 6.87
CA LEU A 75 15.38 6.45 6.95
C LEU A 75 16.58 5.92 7.78
N ASP A 76 17.60 6.75 8.00
CA ASP A 76 18.76 6.46 8.84
C ASP A 76 18.54 7.04 10.24
N SER A 77 17.57 6.50 10.96
CA SER A 77 17.23 6.93 12.31
C SER A 77 18.01 6.13 13.35
N LEU A 78 18.47 6.82 14.41
CA LEU A 78 19.03 6.18 15.61
C LEU A 78 18.01 5.27 16.32
N ASN A 79 16.71 5.53 16.13
CA ASN A 79 15.67 4.65 16.62
C ASN A 79 15.42 3.51 15.61
N PRO A 80 15.79 2.25 15.92
CA PRO A 80 15.61 1.12 15.00
C PRO A 80 14.16 0.81 14.66
N TRP A 81 13.20 1.35 15.44
CA TRP A 81 11.76 1.17 15.24
C TRP A 81 11.12 2.27 14.40
N HIS A 82 11.89 3.30 14.04
CA HIS A 82 11.37 4.41 13.25
C HIS A 82 10.75 3.92 11.94
N ASP A 83 9.50 4.30 11.69
CA ASP A 83 8.68 3.88 10.54
C ASP A 83 8.44 2.37 10.37
N LYS A 84 8.95 1.53 11.27
CA LYS A 84 8.83 0.06 11.16
C LYS A 84 7.73 -0.51 12.03
N LEU A 85 7.55 0.01 13.24
CA LEU A 85 6.59 -0.52 14.20
C LEU A 85 5.15 -0.30 13.73
N ARG A 86 4.35 -1.37 13.72
CA ARG A 86 2.95 -1.37 13.29
C ARG A 86 1.98 -1.70 14.42
N MET A 87 2.25 -2.79 15.15
CA MET A 87 1.42 -3.21 16.29
C MET A 87 2.30 -3.71 17.43
N ILE A 88 1.80 -3.56 18.66
CA ILE A 88 2.41 -4.10 19.86
C ILE A 88 1.33 -4.79 20.69
N ARG A 89 1.63 -5.99 21.19
CA ARG A 89 0.77 -6.75 22.11
C ARG A 89 1.63 -7.41 23.18
N TYR A 90 1.12 -7.46 24.39
CA TYR A 90 1.74 -8.25 25.44
C TYR A 90 1.31 -9.71 25.31
N ASP A 91 2.26 -10.62 25.34
CA ASP A 91 2.02 -12.06 25.32
C ASP A 91 2.20 -12.64 26.71
N GLU A 92 1.10 -12.88 27.40
CA GLU A 92 1.10 -13.45 28.75
C GLU A 92 1.70 -14.86 28.79
N THR A 93 1.59 -15.63 27.70
CA THR A 93 2.11 -17.00 27.63
C THR A 93 3.64 -17.04 27.54
N CYS A 94 4.21 -16.10 26.76
CA CYS A 94 5.66 -16.00 26.60
C CYS A 94 6.29 -14.97 27.56
N HIS A 95 5.48 -14.22 28.31
CA HIS A 95 5.88 -13.15 29.21
C HIS A 95 6.75 -12.07 28.53
N ASP A 96 6.43 -11.74 27.30
CA ASP A 96 7.16 -10.75 26.48
C ASP A 96 6.21 -9.86 25.67
N TRP A 97 6.77 -8.87 25.00
CA TRP A 97 6.07 -8.03 24.05
C TRP A 97 6.24 -8.57 22.64
N LEU A 98 5.14 -8.89 22.00
CA LEU A 98 5.07 -9.24 20.58
C LEU A 98 4.91 -7.95 19.77
N LEU A 99 5.90 -7.65 18.93
CA LEU A 99 5.92 -6.52 18.03
C LEU A 99 5.74 -7.00 16.60
N SER A 100 4.77 -6.43 15.90
CA SER A 100 4.65 -6.55 14.46
C SER A 100 5.25 -5.30 13.80
N THR A 101 6.13 -5.52 12.86
CA THR A 101 6.82 -4.46 12.12
C THR A 101 6.67 -4.65 10.61
N SER A 102 7.13 -3.70 9.81
CA SER A 102 7.25 -3.85 8.35
C SER A 102 8.25 -4.94 7.93
N GLU A 103 9.11 -5.37 8.84
CA GLU A 103 10.21 -6.32 8.59
C GLU A 103 9.94 -7.73 9.16
N GLY A 104 8.79 -7.93 9.82
CA GLY A 104 8.42 -9.18 10.47
C GLY A 104 8.06 -9.01 11.94
N PHE A 105 8.07 -10.10 12.68
CA PHE A 105 7.70 -10.13 14.08
C PHE A 105 8.93 -10.19 14.99
N TYR A 106 8.83 -9.48 16.12
CA TYR A 106 9.88 -9.44 17.15
C TYR A 106 9.29 -9.70 18.53
N SER A 107 10.08 -10.41 19.34
CA SER A 107 9.86 -10.60 20.76
C SER A 107 10.75 -9.62 21.53
N VAL A 108 10.17 -8.88 22.47
CA VAL A 108 10.91 -7.95 23.30
C VAL A 108 10.63 -8.24 24.77
N ASN A 109 11.69 -8.60 25.50
CA ASN A 109 11.64 -8.74 26.95
C ASN A 109 12.23 -7.52 27.62
N LEU A 110 11.38 -6.68 28.20
CA LEU A 110 11.81 -5.42 28.84
C LEU A 110 12.65 -5.63 30.10
N LYS A 111 12.48 -6.75 30.80
CA LYS A 111 13.27 -7.04 32.01
C LYS A 111 14.74 -7.30 31.72
N HIS A 112 15.01 -7.88 30.57
CA HIS A 112 16.36 -8.26 30.15
C HIS A 112 16.90 -7.41 29.00
N GLY A 113 16.10 -6.47 28.48
CA GLY A 113 16.48 -5.64 27.32
C GLY A 113 16.69 -6.42 26.01
N ASN A 114 16.24 -7.69 25.96
CA ASN A 114 16.48 -8.55 24.81
C ASN A 114 15.41 -8.32 23.73
N VAL A 115 15.88 -8.13 22.50
CA VAL A 115 15.07 -8.06 21.29
C VAL A 115 15.47 -9.23 20.39
N LYS A 116 14.49 -10.07 20.02
CA LYS A 116 14.73 -11.24 19.17
C LYS A 116 13.73 -11.25 18.02
N LYS A 117 14.22 -11.41 16.79
CA LYS A 117 13.37 -11.67 15.65
C LYS A 117 12.76 -13.08 15.74
N ILE A 118 11.49 -13.21 15.37
CA ILE A 118 10.79 -14.49 15.34
C ILE A 118 10.87 -15.02 13.92
N GLU A 119 11.56 -16.15 13.74
CA GLU A 119 11.78 -16.72 12.40
C GLU A 119 10.55 -17.46 11.86
N ALA A 120 9.83 -18.17 12.76
CA ALA A 120 8.62 -18.91 12.39
C ALA A 120 7.39 -17.99 12.49
N GLU A 121 7.27 -17.05 11.57
CA GLU A 121 6.19 -16.08 11.51
C GLU A 121 5.08 -16.50 10.53
N PRO A 122 3.82 -16.06 10.74
CA PRO A 122 2.74 -16.30 9.79
C PRO A 122 2.95 -15.51 8.49
N PRO A 123 2.47 -16.02 7.34
CA PRO A 123 2.66 -15.37 6.04
C PRO A 123 1.73 -14.17 5.85
N VAL A 124 2.02 -13.08 6.55
CA VAL A 124 1.25 -11.83 6.45
C VAL A 124 1.63 -11.03 5.21
N SER A 125 0.71 -10.19 4.75
CA SER A 125 0.92 -9.33 3.59
C SER A 125 2.03 -8.30 3.84
N VAL A 126 2.80 -8.01 2.80
CA VAL A 126 3.75 -6.87 2.78
C VAL A 126 3.06 -5.52 2.99
N MET A 127 1.75 -5.44 2.76
CA MET A 127 0.93 -4.25 3.01
C MET A 127 0.67 -4.00 4.50
N GLY A 128 1.03 -4.95 5.37
CA GLY A 128 0.88 -4.86 6.80
C GLY A 128 -0.20 -5.77 7.38
N LEU A 129 -0.33 -5.70 8.69
CA LEU A 129 -1.21 -6.51 9.51
C LEU A 129 -2.41 -5.69 9.94
N ASN A 130 -3.62 -6.23 9.77
CA ASN A 130 -4.87 -5.59 10.18
C ASN A 130 -5.43 -6.19 11.48
N VAL A 131 -5.11 -7.47 11.74
CA VAL A 131 -5.55 -8.20 12.93
C VAL A 131 -4.34 -8.83 13.61
N LEU A 132 -4.19 -8.55 14.90
CA LEU A 132 -3.27 -9.23 15.81
C LEU A 132 -3.98 -9.40 17.15
N GLN A 133 -4.64 -10.53 17.33
CA GLN A 133 -5.44 -10.83 18.52
C GLN A 133 -5.11 -12.22 19.02
N LYS A 134 -5.10 -12.38 20.34
CA LYS A 134 -4.87 -13.67 20.98
C LYS A 134 -6.23 -14.34 21.26
N ASP A 135 -6.33 -15.63 21.02
CA ASP A 135 -7.50 -16.41 21.37
C ASP A 135 -7.42 -16.91 22.82
N LYS A 136 -8.49 -17.55 23.29
CA LYS A 136 -8.58 -18.12 24.64
C LYS A 136 -7.64 -19.33 24.84
N THR A 137 -7.15 -19.93 23.77
CA THR A 137 -6.22 -21.08 23.78
C THR A 137 -4.75 -20.66 23.76
N GLY A 138 -4.48 -19.36 23.67
CA GLY A 138 -3.13 -18.82 23.63
C GLY A 138 -2.53 -18.67 22.24
N LYS A 139 -3.26 -19.02 21.18
CA LYS A 139 -2.85 -18.83 19.80
C LYS A 139 -3.18 -17.43 19.30
N TRP A 140 -2.48 -16.99 18.26
CA TRP A 140 -2.65 -15.66 17.69
C TRP A 140 -3.41 -15.70 16.37
N TYR A 141 -4.41 -14.87 16.23
CA TYR A 141 -5.03 -14.55 14.94
C TYR A 141 -4.23 -13.43 14.27
N CYS A 142 -3.67 -13.74 13.10
CA CYS A 142 -2.91 -12.81 12.29
C CYS A 142 -3.64 -12.59 10.97
N GLY A 143 -4.33 -11.45 10.85
CA GLY A 143 -5.12 -11.09 9.67
C GLY A 143 -4.48 -9.97 8.87
N SER A 144 -4.40 -10.15 7.57
CA SER A 144 -3.85 -9.20 6.61
C SER A 144 -4.57 -9.30 5.27
N PHE A 145 -4.16 -8.51 4.28
CA PHE A 145 -4.69 -8.65 2.92
C PHE A 145 -4.31 -9.97 2.23
N SER A 146 -3.36 -10.74 2.78
CA SER A 146 -3.02 -12.07 2.27
C SER A 146 -3.91 -13.18 2.82
N GLY A 147 -4.61 -12.96 3.93
CA GLY A 147 -5.47 -13.94 4.58
C GLY A 147 -5.56 -13.76 6.08
N LEU A 148 -6.21 -14.75 6.74
CA LEU A 148 -6.29 -14.87 8.19
C LEU A 148 -5.63 -16.18 8.61
N TYR A 149 -4.65 -16.08 9.49
CA TYR A 149 -3.87 -17.24 9.97
C TYR A 149 -4.01 -17.39 11.48
N VAL A 150 -4.07 -18.63 11.92
CA VAL A 150 -3.96 -19.01 13.33
C VAL A 150 -2.51 -19.40 13.58
N TRP A 151 -1.82 -18.63 14.39
CA TRP A 151 -0.41 -18.80 14.67
C TRP A 151 -0.17 -19.29 16.10
N ASP A 152 0.44 -20.45 16.19
CA ASP A 152 0.97 -20.99 17.44
C ASP A 152 2.43 -20.55 17.56
N ARG A 153 2.63 -19.50 18.34
CA ARG A 153 3.96 -18.88 18.48
C ARG A 153 4.96 -19.79 19.20
N GLN A 154 4.49 -20.65 20.11
CA GLN A 154 5.37 -21.54 20.87
C GLN A 154 5.93 -22.66 19.99
N ASN A 155 5.08 -23.23 19.15
CA ASN A 155 5.43 -24.32 18.24
C ASN A 155 5.93 -23.83 16.88
N GLY A 156 5.85 -22.52 16.61
CA GLY A 156 6.24 -21.93 15.32
C GLY A 156 5.36 -22.37 14.15
N THR A 157 4.12 -22.80 14.41
CA THR A 157 3.22 -23.31 13.36
C THR A 157 2.11 -22.32 13.03
N SER A 158 1.80 -22.20 11.75
CA SER A 158 0.71 -21.35 11.26
C SER A 158 -0.26 -22.15 10.39
N THR A 159 -1.55 -21.95 10.60
CA THR A 159 -2.61 -22.58 9.80
C THR A 159 -3.56 -21.52 9.26
N ASP A 160 -4.10 -21.75 8.07
CA ASP A 160 -5.15 -20.91 7.52
C ASP A 160 -6.44 -21.06 8.34
N TYR A 161 -7.00 -19.94 8.77
CA TYR A 161 -8.17 -19.91 9.64
C TYR A 161 -9.41 -20.58 9.02
N PHE A 162 -9.62 -20.42 7.71
CA PHE A 162 -10.83 -20.88 7.04
C PHE A 162 -10.75 -22.35 6.64
N THR A 163 -9.56 -22.83 6.29
CA THR A 163 -9.36 -24.18 5.77
C THR A 163 -8.75 -25.14 6.78
N GLY A 164 -8.14 -24.64 7.85
CA GLY A 164 -7.39 -25.43 8.83
C GLY A 164 -6.10 -26.07 8.29
N LYS A 165 -5.74 -25.77 7.02
CA LYS A 165 -4.52 -26.31 6.40
C LYS A 165 -3.28 -25.53 6.86
N PRO A 166 -2.09 -26.14 6.80
CA PRO A 166 -0.86 -25.40 7.03
C PRO A 166 -0.78 -24.15 6.15
N ALA A 167 -0.33 -23.05 6.73
CA ALA A 167 -0.12 -21.81 6.00
C ALA A 167 1.03 -22.00 4.97
N PRO A 168 1.03 -21.28 3.85
CA PRO A 168 2.13 -21.31 2.90
C PRO A 168 3.42 -20.79 3.56
N GLU A 169 4.57 -21.37 3.22
CA GLU A 169 5.86 -21.02 3.81
C GLU A 169 6.31 -19.58 3.50
N GLN A 170 5.82 -18.99 2.43
CA GLN A 170 6.18 -17.64 2.02
C GLN A 170 4.99 -16.69 2.04
N SER A 171 5.14 -15.62 2.77
CA SER A 171 4.40 -14.39 2.59
C SER A 171 4.91 -13.69 1.34
N GLY A 172 4.10 -13.43 0.39
CA GLY A 172 4.59 -12.74 -0.81
C GLY A 172 3.48 -12.11 -1.63
N ALA A 173 2.29 -12.65 -1.58
CA ALA A 173 1.18 -12.02 -2.26
C ALA A 173 0.70 -10.82 -1.43
N PRO A 174 0.68 -9.60 -1.99
CA PRO A 174 0.11 -8.44 -1.29
C PRO A 174 -1.38 -8.62 -1.03
N PHE A 175 -2.05 -9.46 -1.84
CA PHE A 175 -3.47 -9.80 -1.73
C PHE A 175 -3.66 -11.31 -1.89
N GLY A 176 -4.36 -11.92 -0.93
CA GLY A 176 -4.82 -13.30 -0.99
C GLY A 176 -6.25 -13.42 -1.53
N LYS A 177 -6.76 -14.63 -1.55
CA LYS A 177 -8.16 -14.91 -1.91
C LYS A 177 -9.16 -14.24 -0.97
N LYS A 178 -8.78 -14.10 0.29
CA LYS A 178 -9.55 -13.41 1.35
C LYS A 178 -8.68 -12.34 1.98
N ALA A 179 -8.98 -11.09 1.67
CA ALA A 179 -8.31 -9.94 2.24
C ALA A 179 -9.03 -9.52 3.53
N ILE A 180 -8.33 -9.60 4.66
CA ILE A 180 -8.93 -9.35 5.97
C ILE A 180 -8.75 -7.89 6.35
N ALA A 181 -9.87 -7.21 6.61
CA ALA A 181 -9.92 -5.83 7.09
C ALA A 181 -9.98 -5.72 8.62
N GLY A 182 -10.57 -6.72 9.28
CA GLY A 182 -10.72 -6.73 10.72
C GLY A 182 -11.27 -8.04 11.27
N MET A 183 -11.27 -8.16 12.60
CA MET A 183 -11.85 -9.31 13.29
C MET A 183 -12.33 -8.87 14.69
N SER A 184 -13.44 -9.44 15.16
CA SER A 184 -13.89 -9.35 16.55
C SER A 184 -14.03 -10.73 17.15
N GLN A 185 -13.63 -10.86 18.41
CA GLN A 185 -13.80 -12.04 19.25
C GLN A 185 -14.85 -11.81 20.37
N ASP A 186 -15.60 -10.71 20.31
CA ASP A 186 -16.56 -10.33 21.35
C ASP A 186 -17.81 -11.21 21.35
N PHE A 187 -17.98 -12.03 20.32
CA PHE A 187 -19.09 -12.96 20.17
C PHE A 187 -18.64 -14.41 20.42
N SER A 188 -19.60 -15.31 20.62
CA SER A 188 -19.35 -16.74 20.79
C SER A 188 -18.62 -17.36 19.58
N VAL A 189 -18.93 -16.86 18.39
CA VAL A 189 -18.21 -17.18 17.15
C VAL A 189 -17.49 -15.92 16.69
N PRO A 190 -16.18 -15.99 16.42
CA PRO A 190 -15.46 -14.84 15.93
C PRO A 190 -16.03 -14.30 14.61
N VAL A 191 -16.15 -12.98 14.51
CA VAL A 191 -16.64 -12.29 13.32
C VAL A 191 -15.46 -11.72 12.54
N VAL A 192 -15.36 -12.08 11.27
CA VAL A 192 -14.29 -11.65 10.38
C VAL A 192 -14.85 -10.66 9.36
N ALA A 193 -14.26 -9.47 9.29
CA ALA A 193 -14.56 -8.47 8.26
C ALA A 193 -13.60 -8.69 7.07
N GLU A 194 -14.13 -9.10 5.94
CA GLU A 194 -13.40 -9.28 4.70
C GLU A 194 -13.49 -8.00 3.85
N TYR A 195 -12.39 -7.62 3.24
CA TYR A 195 -12.27 -6.35 2.52
C TYR A 195 -13.17 -6.26 1.28
N TYR A 196 -13.31 -7.38 0.54
CA TYR A 196 -14.11 -7.42 -0.69
C TYR A 196 -15.57 -7.75 -0.42
N ASP A 197 -15.82 -8.77 0.39
CA ASP A 197 -17.16 -9.33 0.62
C ASP A 197 -17.84 -8.75 1.88
N GLY A 198 -17.09 -7.97 2.66
CA GLY A 198 -17.59 -7.42 3.92
C GLY A 198 -17.69 -8.47 5.02
N THR A 199 -18.74 -8.41 5.86
CA THR A 199 -18.98 -9.37 6.91
C THR A 199 -20.35 -10.03 6.74
N THR A 200 -20.45 -11.32 7.08
CA THR A 200 -21.68 -12.10 6.96
C THR A 200 -22.47 -12.19 8.27
N PHE A 201 -22.02 -11.57 9.35
CA PHE A 201 -22.67 -11.68 10.68
C PHE A 201 -24.05 -11.02 10.76
N ALA A 202 -24.30 -10.02 9.93
CA ALA A 202 -25.61 -9.38 9.81
C ALA A 202 -25.84 -8.92 8.36
N PRO A 203 -27.07 -9.03 7.83
CA PRO A 203 -27.40 -8.46 6.53
C PRO A 203 -27.29 -6.94 6.61
N GLN A 204 -26.76 -6.32 5.57
CA GLN A 204 -26.72 -4.86 5.47
C GLN A 204 -28.15 -4.30 5.37
N PRO A 205 -28.50 -3.27 6.17
CA PRO A 205 -29.75 -2.55 5.97
C PRO A 205 -29.81 -1.94 4.56
N ALA A 206 -31.01 -1.96 3.94
CA ALA A 206 -31.17 -1.42 2.58
C ALA A 206 -30.74 0.06 2.45
N THR A 207 -30.84 0.83 3.53
CA THR A 207 -30.36 2.21 3.61
C THR A 207 -28.85 2.36 3.41
N MET A 208 -28.07 1.33 3.69
CA MET A 208 -26.61 1.35 3.49
C MET A 208 -26.22 1.18 2.02
N ASN A 209 -27.11 0.65 1.17
CA ASN A 209 -26.81 0.47 -0.25
C ASN A 209 -26.67 1.81 -1.01
N HIS A 210 -27.17 2.89 -0.42
CA HIS A 210 -27.17 4.23 -1.00
C HIS A 210 -26.40 5.26 -0.16
N LEU A 211 -25.47 4.80 0.68
CA LEU A 211 -24.62 5.73 1.43
C LEU A 211 -23.80 6.58 0.47
N PRO A 212 -23.77 7.91 0.69
CA PRO A 212 -22.96 8.78 -0.15
C PRO A 212 -21.46 8.49 0.03
N MET A 213 -20.75 8.51 -1.08
CA MET A 213 -19.29 8.39 -1.09
C MET A 213 -18.65 9.78 -1.05
N SER A 214 -17.58 9.95 -0.29
CA SER A 214 -16.85 11.21 -0.29
C SER A 214 -16.18 11.47 -1.65
N LEU A 215 -16.12 12.73 -2.08
CA LEU A 215 -15.42 13.11 -3.31
C LEU A 215 -13.94 12.77 -3.26
N TRP A 216 -13.34 12.68 -2.07
CA TRP A 216 -11.97 12.21 -1.89
C TRP A 216 -11.83 10.74 -2.32
N ASN A 217 -12.74 9.88 -1.90
CA ASN A 217 -12.76 8.47 -2.32
C ASN A 217 -12.96 8.35 -3.83
N VAL A 218 -13.89 9.14 -4.40
CA VAL A 218 -14.09 9.18 -5.86
C VAL A 218 -12.79 9.56 -6.57
N ALA A 219 -12.13 10.64 -6.13
CA ALA A 219 -10.88 11.09 -6.71
C ALA A 219 -9.77 10.03 -6.57
N LEU A 220 -9.70 9.31 -5.42
CA LEU A 220 -8.76 8.22 -5.21
C LEU A 220 -9.01 7.05 -6.17
N GLU A 221 -10.27 6.64 -6.34
CA GLU A 221 -10.64 5.54 -7.24
C GLU A 221 -10.36 5.89 -8.72
N VAL A 222 -10.68 7.13 -9.12
CA VAL A 222 -10.36 7.64 -10.47
C VAL A 222 -8.84 7.72 -10.68
N HIS A 223 -8.11 8.30 -9.72
CA HIS A 223 -6.66 8.47 -9.83
C HIS A 223 -5.92 7.13 -9.89
N SER A 224 -6.42 6.13 -9.18
CA SER A 224 -5.85 4.78 -9.19
C SER A 224 -6.34 3.90 -10.35
N GLY A 225 -7.27 4.38 -11.18
CA GLY A 225 -7.85 3.63 -12.31
C GLY A 225 -8.77 2.49 -11.89
N ARG A 226 -9.10 2.35 -10.60
CA ARG A 226 -9.93 1.24 -10.09
C ARG A 226 -11.40 1.38 -10.39
N ILE A 227 -11.87 2.59 -10.64
CA ILE A 227 -13.30 2.90 -10.81
C ILE A 227 -13.91 2.27 -12.07
N PHE A 228 -13.10 2.02 -13.11
CA PHE A 228 -13.63 1.64 -14.43
C PHE A 228 -13.36 0.19 -14.82
N ILE A 229 -12.48 -0.51 -14.14
CA ILE A 229 -11.88 -1.73 -14.67
C ILE A 229 -11.67 -2.73 -13.52
N GLY A 230 -11.86 -4.03 -13.81
CA GLY A 230 -11.55 -5.10 -12.86
C GLY A 230 -10.04 -5.17 -12.54
N SER A 231 -9.68 -5.81 -11.43
CA SER A 231 -8.35 -5.76 -10.80
C SER A 231 -7.15 -5.99 -11.75
N ILE A 232 -7.20 -6.99 -12.62
CA ILE A 232 -6.08 -7.28 -13.56
C ILE A 232 -5.93 -6.16 -14.58
N ALA A 233 -7.03 -5.71 -15.17
CA ALA A 233 -7.01 -4.64 -16.16
C ALA A 233 -6.55 -3.31 -15.55
N THR A 234 -6.89 -3.06 -14.27
CA THR A 234 -6.36 -1.90 -13.52
C THR A 234 -4.83 -1.95 -13.42
N TYR A 235 -4.22 -3.08 -13.11
CA TYR A 235 -2.76 -3.20 -13.02
C TYR A 235 -2.08 -2.97 -14.36
N VAL A 236 -2.63 -3.51 -15.44
CA VAL A 236 -2.15 -3.28 -16.81
C VAL A 236 -2.25 -1.80 -17.18
N PHE A 237 -3.41 -1.19 -16.90
CA PHE A 237 -3.64 0.24 -17.14
C PHE A 237 -2.64 1.13 -16.39
N ILE A 238 -2.45 0.93 -15.09
CA ILE A 238 -1.52 1.72 -14.27
C ILE A 238 -0.08 1.56 -14.77
N PHE A 239 0.32 0.32 -15.12
CA PHE A 239 1.66 0.05 -15.63
C PHE A 239 1.96 0.84 -16.90
N PHE A 240 1.08 0.75 -17.90
CA PHE A 240 1.27 1.45 -19.17
C PHE A 240 1.10 2.96 -19.04
N MET A 241 0.19 3.45 -18.21
CA MET A 241 0.04 4.89 -17.95
C MET A 241 1.29 5.50 -17.34
N GLY A 242 1.95 4.78 -16.41
CA GLY A 242 3.23 5.22 -15.86
C GLY A 242 4.32 5.30 -16.92
N LEU A 243 4.46 4.27 -17.75
CA LEU A 243 5.43 4.26 -18.86
C LEU A 243 5.17 5.39 -19.88
N ILE A 244 3.92 5.58 -20.27
CA ILE A 244 3.52 6.66 -21.19
C ILE A 244 3.85 8.02 -20.59
N ALA A 245 3.55 8.24 -19.31
CA ALA A 245 3.85 9.51 -18.64
C ALA A 245 5.36 9.80 -18.62
N ILE A 246 6.19 8.81 -18.29
CA ILE A 246 7.65 8.92 -18.31
C ILE A 246 8.14 9.21 -19.73
N TRP A 247 7.63 8.47 -20.73
CA TRP A 247 7.97 8.67 -22.13
C TRP A 247 7.60 10.07 -22.64
N CYS A 248 6.41 10.56 -22.31
CA CYS A 248 5.97 11.91 -22.69
C CYS A 248 6.87 13.00 -22.09
N LEU A 249 7.24 12.85 -20.82
CA LEU A 249 8.14 13.80 -20.16
C LEU A 249 9.54 13.79 -20.79
N TRP A 250 10.08 12.60 -21.03
CA TRP A 250 11.39 12.40 -21.64
C TRP A 250 11.44 12.96 -23.07
N SER A 251 10.46 12.57 -23.90
CA SER A 251 10.38 13.05 -25.29
C SER A 251 10.16 14.57 -25.35
N GLY A 252 9.34 15.12 -24.47
CA GLY A 252 9.15 16.56 -24.35
C GLY A 252 10.44 17.31 -24.01
N TRP A 253 11.29 16.73 -23.17
CA TRP A 253 12.60 17.32 -22.84
C TRP A 253 13.56 17.31 -24.03
N LEU A 254 13.56 16.27 -24.85
CA LEU A 254 14.45 16.18 -26.03
C LEU A 254 14.11 17.20 -27.13
N VAL A 255 12.84 17.66 -27.20
CA VAL A 255 12.36 18.63 -28.20
C VAL A 255 12.57 20.09 -27.77
N VAL A 256 12.88 20.35 -26.51
CA VAL A 256 13.04 21.68 -25.91
C VAL A 256 14.50 22.12 -25.82
#